data_1e28ca5ac056b11e396e11b204445f8d
#
_entry.id   1e28ca5ac056b11e396e11b204445f8d
#
_cell.length_a   1.000
_cell.length_b   1.000
_cell.length_c   1.000
_cell.angle_alpha   90.00
_cell.angle_beta   90.00
_cell.angle_gamma   90.00
#
_symmetry.space_group_name_H-M   'P 1'
#
loop_
_entity.id
_entity.type
_entity.pdbx_description
1 polymer ?
#
loop_
_entity_poly.entity_id
_entity_poly.type
_entity_poly.pdbx_seq_one_letter_code
_entity_poly.pdbx_strand_id
1 'polypeptide(L)'
;MDYRQEMISIVHSQEVKKVIEVNLKEIDPHALDGKGVIKTYYIDDGSIRPSPMGGIFFDVIVNNDRKLGVSFAIDRRYIAGEGYGPIDGDGSPSVELADLLDRRYGKGWNETDDAAEKYRKAHPEEFPTPQKTRSGKSGESGEE
;
A
#
# COMPACT_ATOMS: atom_id res chain seq x y z
N MET A 1 -9.96 -13.26 23.33
CA MET A 1 -9.19 -12.16 22.68
C MET A 1 -10.07 -10.93 22.72
N ASP A 2 -9.54 -9.83 23.20
CA ASP A 2 -10.35 -8.61 23.24
C ASP A 2 -10.35 -7.92 21.87
N TYR A 3 -11.19 -6.91 21.73
CA TYR A 3 -11.39 -6.24 20.45
C TYR A 3 -10.11 -5.60 19.93
N ARG A 4 -9.29 -5.03 20.83
CA ARG A 4 -8.04 -4.42 20.43
C ARG A 4 -7.07 -5.44 19.86
N GLN A 5 -6.95 -6.60 20.48
CA GLN A 5 -6.10 -7.66 19.98
C GLN A 5 -6.59 -8.21 18.65
N GLU A 6 -7.90 -8.26 18.46
CA GLU A 6 -8.49 -8.62 17.18
C GLU A 6 -8.08 -7.64 16.09
N MET A 7 -8.19 -6.34 16.37
CA MET A 7 -7.81 -5.32 15.39
C MET A 7 -6.33 -5.42 15.03
N ILE A 8 -5.47 -5.58 16.04
CA ILE A 8 -4.02 -5.72 15.80
C ILE A 8 -3.76 -6.94 14.91
N SER A 9 -4.41 -8.05 15.22
CA SER A 9 -4.24 -9.28 14.43
C SER A 9 -4.66 -9.07 12.97
N ILE A 10 -5.78 -8.39 12.75
CA ILE A 10 -6.25 -8.10 11.39
C ILE A 10 -5.26 -7.21 10.64
N VAL A 11 -4.81 -6.14 11.29
CA VAL A 11 -3.91 -5.16 10.66
C VAL A 11 -2.58 -5.81 10.28
N HIS A 12 -2.12 -6.81 11.06
CA HIS A 12 -0.87 -7.52 10.75
C HIS A 12 -1.07 -8.76 9.89
N SER A 13 -2.28 -8.99 9.37
CA SER A 13 -2.53 -10.15 8.52
C SER A 13 -1.87 -9.98 7.15
N GLN A 14 -1.68 -11.11 6.46
CA GLN A 14 -1.14 -11.08 5.10
C GLN A 14 -2.08 -10.35 4.15
N GLU A 15 -3.38 -10.46 4.36
CA GLU A 15 -4.37 -9.77 3.54
C GLU A 15 -4.18 -8.25 3.63
N VAL A 16 -4.01 -7.72 4.84
CA VAL A 16 -3.82 -6.28 5.03
C VAL A 16 -2.44 -5.84 4.56
N LYS A 17 -1.41 -6.67 4.76
CA LYS A 17 -0.09 -6.36 4.22
C LYS A 17 -0.16 -6.10 2.71
N LYS A 18 -0.92 -6.92 2.00
CA LYS A 18 -1.09 -6.75 0.56
C LYS A 18 -1.80 -5.43 0.24
N VAL A 19 -2.86 -5.10 0.99
CA VAL A 19 -3.57 -3.83 0.83
C VAL A 19 -2.61 -2.66 1.03
N ILE A 20 -1.80 -2.71 2.09
CA ILE A 20 -0.83 -1.65 2.37
C ILE A 20 0.13 -1.49 1.20
N GLU A 21 0.74 -2.59 0.75
CA GLU A 21 1.81 -2.50 -0.27
C GLU A 21 1.26 -2.10 -1.62
N VAL A 22 0.07 -2.55 -1.98
CA VAL A 22 -0.57 -2.09 -3.21
C VAL A 22 -0.79 -0.58 -3.16
N ASN A 23 -1.29 -0.07 -2.03
CA ASN A 23 -1.53 1.37 -1.88
C ASN A 23 -0.23 2.17 -1.89
N LEU A 24 0.82 1.67 -1.23
CA LEU A 24 2.11 2.37 -1.27
C LEU A 24 2.63 2.51 -2.70
N LYS A 25 2.43 1.47 -3.52
CA LYS A 25 2.85 1.50 -4.91
C LYS A 25 1.96 2.37 -5.79
N GLU A 26 0.77 2.69 -5.33
CA GLU A 26 -0.11 3.64 -6.02
C GLU A 26 0.31 5.09 -5.77
N ILE A 27 0.98 5.37 -4.65
CA ILE A 27 1.46 6.72 -4.37
C ILE A 27 2.93 6.91 -4.73
N ASP A 28 3.70 5.81 -4.84
CA ASP A 28 5.10 5.85 -5.21
C ASP A 28 5.38 4.64 -6.11
N PRO A 29 5.55 4.84 -7.43
CA PRO A 29 5.72 3.71 -8.34
C PRO A 29 6.94 2.85 -8.03
N HIS A 30 7.95 3.41 -7.36
CA HIS A 30 9.14 2.68 -6.94
C HIS A 30 9.12 2.34 -5.45
N ALA A 31 7.92 2.32 -4.82
CA ALA A 31 7.83 1.96 -3.40
C ALA A 31 8.43 0.58 -3.17
N LEU A 32 9.27 0.49 -2.15
CA LEU A 32 9.85 -0.76 -1.65
C LEU A 32 10.85 -1.43 -2.60
N ASP A 33 11.23 -0.78 -3.69
CA ASP A 33 12.23 -1.34 -4.61
C ASP A 33 13.61 -0.67 -4.49
N GLY A 34 13.76 0.26 -3.56
CA GLY A 34 15.02 0.94 -3.30
C GLY A 34 15.25 2.19 -4.14
N LYS A 35 14.40 2.45 -5.13
CA LYS A 35 14.59 3.58 -6.06
C LYS A 35 13.61 4.72 -5.81
N GLY A 36 12.58 4.50 -5.02
CA GLY A 36 11.57 5.51 -4.75
C GLY A 36 11.80 6.25 -3.46
N VAL A 37 10.80 6.99 -3.06
CA VAL A 37 10.79 7.72 -1.78
C VAL A 37 10.53 6.73 -0.63
N ILE A 38 9.56 5.84 -0.81
CA ILE A 38 9.20 4.87 0.23
C ILE A 38 10.12 3.66 0.10
N LYS A 39 11.02 3.52 1.07
CA LYS A 39 11.99 2.41 1.07
C LYS A 39 11.58 1.32 2.04
N THR A 40 11.10 1.69 3.21
CA THR A 40 10.66 0.76 4.24
C THR A 40 9.42 1.31 4.91
N TYR A 41 8.71 0.45 5.64
CA TYR A 41 7.58 0.91 6.44
C TYR A 41 7.39 -0.04 7.63
N TYR A 42 6.70 0.47 8.65
CA TYR A 42 6.17 -0.38 9.70
C TYR A 42 4.81 0.18 10.14
N ILE A 43 3.99 -0.68 10.73
CA ILE A 43 2.69 -0.30 11.25
C ILE A 43 2.87 0.24 12.65
N ASP A 44 2.31 1.42 12.93
CA ASP A 44 2.30 2.00 14.27
C ASP A 44 1.14 1.37 15.04
N ASP A 45 1.44 0.34 15.84
CA ASP A 45 0.40 -0.40 16.55
C ASP A 45 -0.40 0.49 17.50
N GLY A 46 0.23 1.52 18.06
CA GLY A 46 -0.47 2.47 18.93
C GLY A 46 -1.54 3.28 18.21
N SER A 47 -1.46 3.38 16.89
CA SER A 47 -2.43 4.13 16.09
C SER A 47 -3.66 3.31 15.69
N ILE A 48 -3.65 2.01 15.92
CA ILE A 48 -4.75 1.13 15.51
C ILE A 48 -5.99 1.44 16.34
N ARG A 49 -7.10 1.78 15.67
CA ARG A 49 -8.32 2.20 16.34
C ARG A 49 -9.54 1.90 15.47
N PRO A 50 -10.72 1.71 16.07
CA PRO A 50 -11.92 1.47 15.27
C PRO A 50 -12.37 2.74 14.58
N SER A 51 -12.89 2.58 13.35
CA SER A 51 -13.55 3.67 12.66
C SER A 51 -14.99 3.78 13.14
N PRO A 52 -15.50 5.00 13.38
CA PRO A 52 -16.92 5.17 13.75
C PRO A 52 -17.88 4.67 12.69
N MET A 53 -17.45 4.60 11.44
CA MET A 53 -18.28 4.15 10.33
C MET A 53 -18.06 2.68 9.97
N GLY A 54 -17.34 1.95 10.82
CA GLY A 54 -16.97 0.58 10.55
C GLY A 54 -15.56 0.48 10.02
N GLY A 55 -14.92 -0.66 10.26
CA GLY A 55 -13.55 -0.87 9.82
C GLY A 55 -12.53 -0.38 10.83
N ILE A 56 -11.30 -0.26 10.39
CA ILE A 56 -10.16 0.03 11.25
C ILE A 56 -9.32 1.12 10.63
N PHE A 57 -8.93 2.11 11.45
CA PHE A 57 -7.94 3.13 11.09
C PHE A 57 -6.59 2.74 11.68
N PHE A 58 -5.53 2.99 10.94
CA PHE A 58 -4.17 2.83 11.48
C PHE A 58 -3.19 3.64 10.64
N ASP A 59 -2.02 3.91 11.20
CA ASP A 59 -0.98 4.67 10.53
C ASP A 59 0.22 3.77 10.24
N VAL A 60 0.79 3.97 9.06
CA VAL A 60 2.04 3.33 8.65
C VAL A 60 3.13 4.40 8.66
N ILE A 61 4.26 4.07 9.26
CA ILE A 61 5.41 4.96 9.34
C ILE A 61 6.40 4.55 8.24
N VAL A 62 6.80 5.53 7.43
CA VAL A 62 7.65 5.30 6.25
C VAL A 62 9.08 5.69 6.58
N ASN A 63 10.02 4.83 6.16
CA ASN A 63 11.46 5.09 6.28
C ASN A 63 11.91 5.36 7.72
N ASN A 64 11.19 4.78 8.67
CA ASN A 64 11.47 4.95 10.10
C ASN A 64 11.46 6.43 10.54
N ASP A 65 10.68 7.26 9.87
CA ASP A 65 10.56 8.68 10.15
C ASP A 65 9.10 9.02 10.41
N ARG A 66 8.77 9.40 11.64
CA ARG A 66 7.38 9.64 12.05
C ARG A 66 6.72 10.80 11.33
N LYS A 67 7.49 11.67 10.68
CA LYS A 67 6.93 12.73 9.83
C LYS A 67 6.44 12.17 8.49
N LEU A 68 6.93 11.02 8.09
CA LEU A 68 6.57 10.38 6.83
C LEU A 68 5.61 9.25 7.13
N GLY A 69 4.32 9.53 7.01
CA GLY A 69 3.33 8.53 7.34
C GLY A 69 2.27 8.40 6.27
N VAL A 70 1.58 7.27 6.30
CA VAL A 70 0.40 7.04 5.47
C VAL A 70 -0.71 6.59 6.40
N SER A 71 -1.81 7.34 6.40
CA SER A 71 -2.97 7.01 7.23
C SER A 71 -3.89 6.10 6.44
N PHE A 72 -4.17 4.92 6.99
CA PHE A 72 -4.98 3.91 6.32
C PHE A 72 -6.35 3.79 6.97
N ALA A 73 -7.35 3.52 6.12
CA ALA A 73 -8.67 3.09 6.54
C ALA A 73 -8.96 1.79 5.79
N ILE A 74 -9.23 0.73 6.53
CA ILE A 74 -9.54 -0.57 5.92
C ILE A 74 -10.91 -1.04 6.41
N ASP A 75 -11.59 -1.80 5.57
CA ASP A 75 -12.89 -2.35 5.90
C ASP A 75 -13.13 -3.60 5.06
N ARG A 76 -14.15 -4.36 5.47
CA ARG A 76 -14.57 -5.56 4.78
C ARG A 76 -16.07 -5.50 4.60
N ARG A 77 -16.52 -5.60 3.37
CA ARG A 77 -17.96 -5.56 3.08
C ARG A 77 -18.62 -6.89 3.45
N TYR A 78 -19.75 -6.79 4.10
CA TYR A 78 -20.61 -7.96 4.35
C TYR A 78 -21.65 -8.01 3.24
N ILE A 79 -21.80 -9.18 2.62
CA ILE A 79 -22.80 -9.38 1.55
C ILE A 79 -23.72 -10.49 2.02
N ALA A 80 -25.00 -10.15 2.14
CA ALA A 80 -26.01 -11.11 2.62
C ALA A 80 -26.02 -12.38 1.75
N GLY A 81 -25.93 -13.52 2.38
CA GLY A 81 -25.89 -14.82 1.69
C GLY A 81 -24.50 -15.26 1.26
N GLU A 82 -23.51 -14.35 1.26
CA GLU A 82 -22.15 -14.67 0.84
C GLU A 82 -21.13 -14.47 1.95
N GLY A 83 -21.48 -13.72 3.00
CA GLY A 83 -20.58 -13.44 4.10
C GLY A 83 -19.68 -12.25 3.81
N TYR A 84 -18.53 -12.19 4.48
CA TYR A 84 -17.59 -11.09 4.33
C TYR A 84 -16.73 -11.27 3.08
N GLY A 85 -16.60 -10.19 2.33
CA GLY A 85 -15.71 -10.15 1.18
C GLY A 85 -14.27 -9.88 1.61
N PRO A 86 -13.38 -9.63 0.62
CA PRO A 86 -11.99 -9.30 0.94
C PRO A 86 -11.89 -7.95 1.63
N ILE A 87 -10.80 -7.77 2.38
CA ILE A 87 -10.50 -6.49 2.99
C ILE A 87 -10.06 -5.52 1.90
N ASP A 88 -10.59 -4.30 1.96
CA ASP A 88 -10.25 -3.23 1.04
C ASP A 88 -9.84 -2.02 1.87
N GLY A 89 -9.10 -1.09 1.27
CA GLY A 89 -8.67 0.08 2.01
C GLY A 89 -7.94 1.10 1.17
N ASP A 90 -7.83 2.30 1.76
CA ASP A 90 -7.13 3.44 1.17
C ASP A 90 -6.13 4.00 2.14
N GLY A 91 -5.05 4.58 1.60
CA GLY A 91 -4.05 5.27 2.38
C GLY A 91 -3.85 6.68 1.88
N SER A 92 -3.62 7.61 2.81
CA SER A 92 -3.35 9.02 2.50
C SER A 92 -1.99 9.41 3.07
N PRO A 93 -1.08 9.95 2.24
CA PRO A 93 0.24 10.32 2.73
C PRO A 93 0.19 11.60 3.56
N SER A 94 1.12 11.71 4.52
CA SER A 94 1.32 12.95 5.26
C SER A 94 1.80 14.04 4.30
N VAL A 95 1.69 15.30 4.75
CA VAL A 95 2.15 16.43 3.96
C VAL A 95 3.64 16.30 3.64
N GLU A 96 4.43 15.89 4.61
CA GLU A 96 5.87 15.73 4.42
C GLU A 96 6.20 14.65 3.41
N LEU A 97 5.47 13.53 3.45
CA LEU A 97 5.68 12.47 2.45
C LEU A 97 5.22 12.94 1.07
N ALA A 98 4.07 13.63 1.00
CA ALA A 98 3.58 14.16 -0.27
C ALA A 98 4.59 15.12 -0.89
N ASP A 99 5.23 15.98 -0.07
CA ASP A 99 6.26 16.88 -0.56
C ASP A 99 7.45 16.14 -1.15
N LEU A 100 7.90 15.07 -0.51
CA LEU A 100 9.00 14.27 -1.04
C LEU A 100 8.63 13.59 -2.35
N LEU A 101 7.38 13.13 -2.47
CA LEU A 101 6.90 12.53 -3.71
C LEU A 101 6.86 13.57 -4.84
N ASP A 102 6.40 14.78 -4.54
CA ASP A 102 6.41 15.86 -5.52
C ASP A 102 7.83 16.17 -5.99
N ARG A 103 8.80 16.20 -5.07
CA ARG A 103 10.19 16.44 -5.44
C ARG A 103 10.79 15.35 -6.29
N ARG A 104 10.39 14.11 -6.03
CA ARG A 104 10.92 12.95 -6.75
C ARG A 104 10.31 12.80 -8.14
N TYR A 105 9.00 13.01 -8.25
CA TYR A 105 8.25 12.67 -9.47
C TYR A 105 7.68 13.89 -10.20
N GLY A 106 7.65 15.06 -9.54
CA GLY A 106 7.19 16.29 -10.17
C GLY A 106 6.06 16.94 -9.39
N LYS A 107 5.99 18.26 -9.48
CA LYS A 107 4.99 19.06 -8.80
C LYS A 107 3.59 18.62 -9.24
N GLY A 108 2.68 18.52 -8.29
CA GLY A 108 1.31 18.09 -8.55
C GLY A 108 1.15 16.58 -8.58
N TRP A 109 2.18 15.84 -8.22
CA TRP A 109 2.16 14.38 -8.25
C TRP A 109 0.96 13.78 -7.51
N ASN A 110 0.62 14.37 -6.36
CA ASN A 110 -0.42 13.82 -5.49
C ASN A 110 -1.82 14.34 -5.83
N GLU A 111 -1.99 15.07 -6.94
CA GLU A 111 -3.27 15.66 -7.29
C GLU A 111 -4.16 14.72 -8.09
N THR A 112 -3.63 13.62 -8.59
CA THR A 112 -4.40 12.63 -9.34
C THR A 112 -4.18 11.24 -8.75
N ASP A 113 -5.18 10.38 -8.86
CA ASP A 113 -5.12 9.04 -8.28
C ASP A 113 -4.33 8.05 -9.13
N ASP A 114 -4.09 8.38 -10.39
CA ASP A 114 -3.47 7.44 -11.33
C ASP A 114 -2.05 7.83 -11.72
N ALA A 115 -1.42 8.72 -10.96
CA ALA A 115 -0.09 9.22 -11.31
C ALA A 115 0.94 8.11 -11.39
N ALA A 116 0.94 7.17 -10.44
CA ALA A 116 1.92 6.08 -10.43
C ALA A 116 1.72 5.13 -11.62
N GLU A 117 0.48 4.86 -11.97
CA GLU A 117 0.19 4.02 -13.13
C GLU A 117 0.68 4.67 -14.42
N LYS A 118 0.41 5.97 -14.57
CA LYS A 118 0.88 6.71 -15.73
C LYS A 118 2.41 6.73 -15.80
N TYR A 119 3.05 6.89 -14.66
CA TYR A 119 4.51 6.89 -14.59
C TYR A 119 5.08 5.56 -15.06
N ARG A 120 4.50 4.44 -14.59
CA ARG A 120 4.96 3.11 -15.01
C ARG A 120 4.81 2.92 -16.51
N LYS A 121 3.71 3.39 -17.08
CA LYS A 121 3.48 3.27 -18.52
C LYS A 121 4.43 4.14 -19.34
N ALA A 122 4.81 5.29 -18.80
CA ALA A 122 5.72 6.21 -19.46
C ALA A 122 7.19 5.78 -19.35
N HIS A 123 7.51 4.96 -18.34
CA HIS A 123 8.89 4.58 -18.03
C HIS A 123 9.02 3.05 -17.86
N PRO A 124 8.62 2.26 -18.87
CA PRO A 124 8.67 0.81 -18.72
C PRO A 124 10.07 0.25 -18.47
N GLU A 125 11.08 0.98 -18.87
CA GLU A 125 12.48 0.56 -18.66
C GLU A 125 12.87 0.56 -17.17
N GLU A 126 12.11 1.31 -16.33
CA GLU A 126 12.38 1.36 -14.90
C GLU A 126 11.71 0.23 -14.13
N PHE A 127 10.85 -0.53 -14.78
CA PHE A 127 10.06 -1.60 -14.14
C PHE A 127 10.18 -2.88 -14.95
N PRO A 128 11.39 -3.48 -15.02
CA PRO A 128 11.55 -4.72 -15.79
C PRO A 128 10.69 -5.81 -15.16
N THR A 129 9.95 -6.52 -15.99
CA THR A 129 9.15 -7.66 -15.53
C THR A 129 10.08 -8.74 -15.04
N PRO A 130 9.82 -9.28 -13.87
CA PRO A 130 10.56 -10.48 -13.47
C PRO A 130 10.23 -11.55 -14.47
N GLN A 131 10.97 -12.29 -14.99
CA GLN A 131 10.54 -13.15 -16.10
C GLN A 131 10.04 -14.44 -15.78
N LYS A 132 9.65 -13.97 -16.28
CA LYS A 132 9.05 -14.66 -16.36
C LYS A 132 9.50 -15.48 -16.23
N THR A 133 9.66 -14.94 -16.03
CA THR A 133 9.90 -15.58 -15.90
C THR A 133 9.75 -16.18 -16.02
N ARG A 134 9.90 -16.02 -16.32
CA ARG A 134 9.83 -16.76 -16.49
C ARG A 134 9.61 -17.33 -16.34
N SER A 135 9.44 -17.24 -16.61
CA SER A 135 9.29 -18.08 -16.60
C SER A 135 9.03 -18.44 -16.42
N GLY A 136 9.09 -18.19 -16.84
CA GLY A 136 9.00 -19.01 -16.70
C GLY A 136 8.51 -19.23 -16.52
N LYS A 137 8.61 -19.00 -16.90
CA LYS A 137 8.52 -19.61 -17.01
C LYS A 137 8.10 -20.06 -16.67
N SER A 138 7.88 -19.78 -17.12
CA SER A 138 7.72 -20.43 -17.05
C SER A 138 7.34 -20.68 -16.78
N GLY A 139 7.21 -20.39 -17.17
CA GLY A 139 7.19 -20.92 -16.98
C GLY A 139 6.64 -20.92 -16.80
N GLU A 140 6.52 -20.60 -17.20
CA GLU A 140 6.52 -20.99 -17.36
C GLU A 140 6.34 -21.42 -17.24
N SER A 141 5.95 -21.06 -17.40
CA SER A 141 6.09 -21.60 -17.54
C SER A 141 6.13 -21.72 -17.49
N GLY A 142 5.94 -21.41 -17.85
CA GLY A 142 6.38 -21.81 -17.88
C GLY A 142 6.43 -21.63 -17.86
N GLU A 143 6.35 -21.41 -18.12
CA GLU A 143 6.86 -21.67 -18.35
C GLU A 143 7.09 -21.81 -18.24
N GLU A 144 6.77 -21.39 -18.39
CA GLU A 144 7.38 -21.76 -18.51
C GLU A 144 7.65 -21.78 -18.34
#